data_2723d3b7c1dd753307b817c1b7fa8a15
#
_entry.id   2723d3b7c1dd753307b817c1b7fa8a15
#
_cell.length_a   1.000
_cell.length_b   1.000
_cell.length_c   1.000
_cell.angle_alpha   90.00
_cell.angle_beta   90.00
_cell.angle_gamma   90.00
#
_symmetry.space_group_name_H-M   'P 1'
#
loop_
_entity.id
_entity.type
_entity.pdbx_description
1 polymer ?
#
loop_
_entity_poly.entity_id
_entity_poly.type
_entity_poly.pdbx_seq_one_letter_code
_entity_poly.pdbx_strand_id
1 'polypeptide(L)'
;AEFSRDVAKSSVDDPLNARYTPFDGKPAFLQAAANWYRNVHGVELDWRSQLFAVEGAVDGLAGLFAILIDRGDAVAFADPYYPSYHCMSVMHGAEEILLPARAELGWLPDLDAVDESVWRRLRMLILNYPNNPTGAQAPASFFEHAVELAKRYGFLIVHDFAYTGLGVSDQQVSLLTVPGASDVSVEVGSLSKMYAMAGWRAGFVTGNRDVVARLKQYHYQMGSMVTGMIQDAGAVALNSDQSCVDELARRYAGRREIVAGGLRSLGFDVFDSAGGIYVWFKAPEGWSGQRFADALLDVAQVAGPPGTCFGHGGKDWVRLSLLKDESLLREAVRRISAAEL
;
A
#
# COMPACT_ATOMS: atom_id res chain seq x y z
N ALA A 1 -4.09 15.44 9.42
CA ALA A 1 -4.10 16.91 9.38
C ALA A 1 -4.97 17.47 10.53
N GLU A 2 -4.69 18.69 10.99
CA GLU A 2 -5.42 19.28 12.13
C GLU A 2 -6.87 19.59 11.77
N PHE A 3 -7.08 20.16 10.59
CA PHE A 3 -8.41 20.46 10.05
C PHE A 3 -9.32 19.21 9.96
N SER A 4 -8.80 18.04 9.67
CA SER A 4 -9.58 16.79 9.65
C SER A 4 -10.08 16.41 11.04
N ARG A 5 -9.29 16.69 12.11
CA ARG A 5 -9.71 16.44 13.48
C ARG A 5 -10.85 17.37 13.93
N ASP A 6 -10.81 18.62 13.50
CA ASP A 6 -11.85 19.57 13.85
C ASP A 6 -13.18 19.25 13.15
N VAL A 7 -13.12 18.83 11.87
CA VAL A 7 -14.28 18.30 11.17
C VAL A 7 -14.85 17.06 11.87
N ALA A 8 -14.02 16.09 12.27
CA ALA A 8 -14.50 14.92 12.98
C ALA A 8 -15.20 15.28 14.29
N LYS A 9 -14.67 16.23 15.08
CA LYS A 9 -15.29 16.72 16.32
C LYS A 9 -16.67 17.32 16.04
N SER A 10 -16.80 18.19 15.04
CA SER A 10 -18.10 18.79 14.68
C SER A 10 -19.08 17.79 14.12
N SER A 11 -18.59 16.77 13.39
CA SER A 11 -19.42 15.70 12.83
C SER A 11 -20.00 14.75 13.89
N VAL A 12 -19.41 14.69 15.08
CA VAL A 12 -20.00 13.90 16.20
C VAL A 12 -21.35 14.49 16.62
N ASP A 13 -21.51 15.80 16.54
CA ASP A 13 -22.74 16.51 16.91
C ASP A 13 -23.84 16.43 15.82
N ASP A 14 -23.50 15.95 14.59
CA ASP A 14 -24.49 15.73 13.54
C ASP A 14 -25.33 14.47 13.83
N PRO A 15 -26.66 14.60 14.10
CA PRO A 15 -27.51 13.47 14.39
C PRO A 15 -27.63 12.47 13.24
N LEU A 16 -27.28 12.86 12.00
CA LEU A 16 -27.24 11.92 10.87
C LEU A 16 -26.10 10.90 11.00
N ASN A 17 -25.02 11.24 11.70
CA ASN A 17 -23.91 10.33 11.95
C ASN A 17 -24.18 9.30 13.07
N ALA A 18 -25.29 9.44 13.80
CA ALA A 18 -25.80 8.41 14.73
C ALA A 18 -26.63 7.31 14.01
N ARG A 19 -26.93 7.48 12.73
CA ARG A 19 -27.61 6.49 11.90
C ARG A 19 -26.61 5.63 11.15
N TYR A 20 -27.09 4.53 10.56
CA TYR A 20 -26.32 3.80 9.56
C TYR A 20 -25.93 4.76 8.42
N THR A 21 -24.64 4.82 8.11
CA THR A 21 -24.17 5.52 6.92
C THR A 21 -24.56 4.73 5.67
N PRO A 22 -24.63 5.36 4.48
CA PRO A 22 -24.77 4.60 3.24
C PRO A 22 -23.66 3.54 3.14
N PHE A 23 -24.02 2.31 2.83
CA PHE A 23 -23.08 1.19 2.75
C PHE A 23 -21.97 1.39 1.72
N ASP A 24 -22.25 2.10 0.62
CA ASP A 24 -21.25 2.45 -0.40
C ASP A 24 -20.27 3.51 0.11
N GLY A 25 -20.66 4.29 1.10
CA GLY A 25 -19.99 5.48 1.58
C GLY A 25 -20.85 6.75 1.39
N LYS A 26 -20.56 7.79 2.17
CA LYS A 26 -21.23 9.09 2.02
C LYS A 26 -20.90 9.69 0.64
N PRO A 27 -21.88 10.25 -0.10
CA PRO A 27 -21.64 10.88 -1.40
C PRO A 27 -20.49 11.91 -1.36
N ALA A 28 -20.42 12.72 -0.29
CA ALA A 28 -19.37 13.72 -0.13
C ALA A 28 -17.95 13.10 -0.09
N PHE A 29 -17.80 11.93 0.57
CA PHE A 29 -16.52 11.22 0.65
C PHE A 29 -16.12 10.62 -0.71
N LEU A 30 -17.06 9.97 -1.39
CA LEU A 30 -16.81 9.36 -2.69
C LEU A 30 -16.53 10.42 -3.78
N GLN A 31 -17.25 11.54 -3.76
CA GLN A 31 -16.97 12.68 -4.63
C GLN A 31 -15.60 13.29 -4.36
N ALA A 32 -15.21 13.42 -3.08
CA ALA A 32 -13.90 13.92 -2.71
C ALA A 32 -12.78 12.99 -3.21
N ALA A 33 -12.97 11.66 -3.13
CA ALA A 33 -12.01 10.70 -3.67
C ALA A 33 -11.91 10.80 -5.21
N ALA A 34 -13.03 10.94 -5.93
CA ALA A 34 -13.01 11.17 -7.38
C ALA A 34 -12.31 12.49 -7.74
N ASN A 35 -12.60 13.57 -7.01
CA ASN A 35 -11.94 14.86 -7.21
C ASN A 35 -10.43 14.77 -6.97
N TRP A 36 -10.03 14.03 -5.94
CA TRP A 36 -8.62 13.79 -5.64
C TRP A 36 -7.92 13.09 -6.81
N TYR A 37 -8.51 12.01 -7.37
CA TYR A 37 -7.96 11.32 -8.54
C TYR A 37 -7.82 12.26 -9.74
N ARG A 38 -8.83 13.10 -10.02
CA ARG A 38 -8.77 14.09 -11.09
C ARG A 38 -7.66 15.10 -10.87
N ASN A 39 -7.57 15.67 -9.67
CA ASN A 39 -6.65 16.75 -9.37
C ASN A 39 -5.20 16.29 -9.26
N VAL A 40 -4.96 15.09 -8.69
CA VAL A 40 -3.61 14.57 -8.42
C VAL A 40 -3.09 13.72 -9.57
N HIS A 41 -3.96 12.92 -10.19
CA HIS A 41 -3.54 11.93 -11.20
C HIS A 41 -4.12 12.19 -12.60
N GLY A 42 -5.01 13.18 -12.76
CA GLY A 42 -5.69 13.45 -14.05
C GLY A 42 -6.69 12.35 -14.46
N VAL A 43 -7.14 11.53 -13.51
CA VAL A 43 -8.05 10.40 -13.77
C VAL A 43 -9.49 10.79 -13.45
N GLU A 44 -10.38 10.69 -14.44
CA GLU A 44 -11.81 10.93 -14.25
C GLU A 44 -12.50 9.64 -13.81
N LEU A 45 -13.20 9.70 -12.68
CA LEU A 45 -13.94 8.59 -12.09
C LEU A 45 -15.41 8.97 -11.87
N ASP A 46 -16.31 8.08 -12.25
CA ASP A 46 -17.70 8.18 -11.80
C ASP A 46 -17.83 7.65 -10.37
N TRP A 47 -17.92 8.56 -9.41
CA TRP A 47 -17.97 8.20 -8.00
C TRP A 47 -19.15 7.29 -7.61
N ARG A 48 -20.22 7.24 -8.41
CA ARG A 48 -21.40 6.39 -8.14
C ARG A 48 -21.17 4.94 -8.47
N SER A 49 -20.40 4.67 -9.52
CA SER A 49 -20.22 3.31 -10.07
C SER A 49 -18.80 2.76 -9.92
N GLN A 50 -17.81 3.64 -9.72
CA GLN A 50 -16.39 3.25 -9.69
C GLN A 50 -15.71 3.45 -8.33
N LEU A 51 -16.45 3.87 -7.30
CA LEU A 51 -15.91 4.11 -5.96
C LEU A 51 -16.76 3.43 -4.89
N PHE A 52 -16.06 2.95 -3.86
CA PHE A 52 -16.65 2.33 -2.68
C PHE A 52 -15.78 2.60 -1.45
N ALA A 53 -16.38 3.06 -0.34
CA ALA A 53 -15.69 3.33 0.92
C ALA A 53 -15.42 2.03 1.69
N VAL A 54 -14.20 1.90 2.26
CA VAL A 54 -13.78 0.73 3.05
C VAL A 54 -13.12 1.16 4.36
N GLU A 55 -13.13 0.30 5.38
CA GLU A 55 -12.49 0.54 6.69
C GLU A 55 -10.96 0.38 6.63
N GLY A 56 -10.35 1.10 5.67
CA GLY A 56 -8.93 1.06 5.33
C GLY A 56 -8.60 0.00 4.27
N ALA A 57 -7.38 0.05 3.72
CA ALA A 57 -6.99 -0.79 2.60
C ALA A 57 -7.14 -2.29 2.86
N VAL A 58 -6.83 -2.76 4.07
CA VAL A 58 -6.92 -4.21 4.39
C VAL A 58 -8.35 -4.73 4.31
N ASP A 59 -9.36 -3.94 4.73
CA ASP A 59 -10.76 -4.28 4.58
C ASP A 59 -11.15 -4.38 3.10
N GLY A 60 -10.74 -3.40 2.28
CA GLY A 60 -10.94 -3.44 0.83
C GLY A 60 -10.29 -4.66 0.17
N LEU A 61 -9.05 -4.98 0.53
CA LEU A 61 -8.35 -6.18 0.04
C LEU A 61 -9.07 -7.46 0.45
N ALA A 62 -9.49 -7.58 1.71
CA ALA A 62 -10.23 -8.75 2.20
C ALA A 62 -11.55 -8.94 1.46
N GLY A 63 -12.30 -7.84 1.24
CA GLY A 63 -13.52 -7.88 0.43
C GLY A 63 -13.27 -8.30 -1.02
N LEU A 64 -12.17 -7.81 -1.63
CA LEU A 64 -11.79 -8.22 -2.99
C LEU A 64 -11.45 -9.71 -3.06
N PHE A 65 -10.70 -10.26 -2.10
CA PHE A 65 -10.48 -11.70 -2.02
C PHE A 65 -11.80 -12.47 -1.90
N ALA A 66 -12.69 -12.02 -1.02
CA ALA A 66 -13.98 -12.70 -0.78
C ALA A 66 -14.89 -12.75 -2.01
N ILE A 67 -14.83 -11.76 -2.91
CA ILE A 67 -15.69 -11.71 -4.10
C ILE A 67 -15.04 -12.25 -5.38
N LEU A 68 -13.73 -12.42 -5.39
CA LEU A 68 -12.97 -12.77 -6.60
C LEU A 68 -12.32 -14.14 -6.54
N ILE A 69 -12.00 -14.66 -5.34
CA ILE A 69 -11.13 -15.81 -5.17
C ILE A 69 -11.89 -16.98 -4.58
N ASP A 70 -11.96 -18.05 -5.33
CA ASP A 70 -12.42 -19.37 -4.89
C ASP A 70 -11.23 -20.28 -4.57
N ARG A 71 -11.50 -21.39 -3.86
CA ARG A 71 -10.47 -22.39 -3.56
C ARG A 71 -9.84 -22.93 -4.85
N GLY A 72 -8.51 -22.82 -4.92
CA GLY A 72 -7.71 -23.27 -6.07
C GLY A 72 -7.51 -22.24 -7.15
N ASP A 73 -8.12 -21.05 -7.04
CA ASP A 73 -7.81 -19.93 -7.93
C ASP A 73 -6.37 -19.45 -7.72
N ALA A 74 -5.69 -19.08 -8.81
CA ALA A 74 -4.32 -18.58 -8.75
C ALA A 74 -4.26 -17.08 -8.48
N VAL A 75 -3.47 -16.69 -7.47
CA VAL A 75 -3.19 -15.30 -7.10
C VAL A 75 -1.69 -15.05 -7.18
N ALA A 76 -1.26 -14.04 -7.95
CA ALA A 76 0.14 -13.68 -8.06
C ALA A 76 0.45 -12.36 -7.34
N PHE A 77 1.63 -12.27 -6.72
CA PHE A 77 2.19 -11.05 -6.16
C PHE A 77 3.71 -11.15 -6.06
N ALA A 78 4.38 -9.99 -5.95
CA ALA A 78 5.84 -9.93 -5.82
C ALA A 78 6.32 -10.60 -4.53
N ASP A 79 7.51 -11.18 -4.54
CA ASP A 79 8.24 -11.62 -3.36
C ASP A 79 9.56 -10.84 -3.28
N PRO A 80 9.72 -9.95 -2.27
CA PRO A 80 8.96 -9.81 -1.00
C PRO A 80 7.62 -9.06 -1.16
N TYR A 81 6.69 -9.32 -0.23
CA TYR A 81 5.30 -8.84 -0.26
C TYR A 81 4.81 -8.34 1.11
N TYR A 82 3.68 -7.64 1.11
CA TYR A 82 2.96 -7.32 2.35
C TYR A 82 2.25 -8.58 2.90
N PRO A 83 2.50 -8.98 4.16
CA PRO A 83 2.09 -10.29 4.69
C PRO A 83 0.61 -10.61 4.59
N SER A 84 -0.26 -9.59 4.54
CA SER A 84 -1.71 -9.82 4.44
C SER A 84 -2.12 -10.51 3.14
N TYR A 85 -1.35 -10.39 2.05
CA TYR A 85 -1.67 -11.09 0.80
C TYR A 85 -1.58 -12.60 0.98
N HIS A 86 -0.49 -13.07 1.59
CA HIS A 86 -0.33 -14.47 1.96
C HIS A 86 -1.46 -14.96 2.88
N CYS A 87 -1.73 -14.22 3.98
CA CYS A 87 -2.80 -14.60 4.90
C CYS A 87 -4.15 -14.73 4.20
N MET A 88 -4.51 -13.77 3.35
CA MET A 88 -5.77 -13.79 2.59
C MET A 88 -5.81 -14.95 1.58
N SER A 89 -4.71 -15.22 0.88
CA SER A 89 -4.60 -16.36 -0.05
C SER A 89 -4.83 -17.68 0.68
N VAL A 90 -4.17 -17.90 1.81
CA VAL A 90 -4.33 -19.10 2.64
C VAL A 90 -5.77 -19.24 3.14
N MET A 91 -6.37 -18.16 3.64
CA MET A 91 -7.76 -18.17 4.15
C MET A 91 -8.78 -18.56 3.07
N HIS A 92 -8.54 -18.18 1.82
CA HIS A 92 -9.42 -18.52 0.70
C HIS A 92 -9.03 -19.83 0.00
N GLY A 93 -7.91 -20.44 0.38
CA GLY A 93 -7.38 -21.65 -0.26
C GLY A 93 -6.93 -21.40 -1.69
N ALA A 94 -6.45 -20.19 -1.97
CA ALA A 94 -5.86 -19.83 -3.25
C ALA A 94 -4.51 -20.50 -3.48
N GLU A 95 -4.13 -20.71 -4.74
CA GLU A 95 -2.78 -21.06 -5.14
C GLU A 95 -1.94 -19.78 -5.27
N GLU A 96 -0.89 -19.66 -4.47
CA GLU A 96 0.00 -18.51 -4.52
C GLU A 96 1.06 -18.68 -5.62
N ILE A 97 1.23 -17.65 -6.43
CA ILE A 97 2.28 -17.54 -7.42
C ILE A 97 3.17 -16.36 -7.02
N LEU A 98 4.31 -16.68 -6.43
CA LEU A 98 5.27 -15.67 -6.01
C LEU A 98 6.13 -15.25 -7.21
N LEU A 99 6.08 -13.95 -7.55
CA LEU A 99 6.87 -13.35 -8.61
C LEU A 99 8.17 -12.80 -7.99
N PRO A 100 9.36 -13.36 -8.32
CA PRO A 100 10.60 -12.90 -7.73
C PRO A 100 10.88 -11.44 -8.06
N ALA A 101 10.96 -10.59 -7.04
CA ALA A 101 11.42 -9.22 -7.16
C ALA A 101 12.83 -9.11 -6.55
N ARG A 102 13.76 -8.48 -7.27
CA ARG A 102 15.17 -8.44 -6.91
C ARG A 102 15.70 -7.02 -6.87
N ALA A 103 16.72 -6.79 -6.04
CA ALA A 103 17.35 -5.49 -5.89
C ALA A 103 17.88 -4.93 -7.23
N GLU A 104 18.45 -5.79 -8.07
CA GLU A 104 19.01 -5.43 -9.39
C GLU A 104 17.93 -4.95 -10.37
N LEU A 105 16.66 -5.33 -10.14
CA LEU A 105 15.50 -4.90 -10.92
C LEU A 105 14.68 -3.83 -10.16
N GLY A 106 15.27 -3.18 -9.16
CA GLY A 106 14.57 -2.16 -8.35
C GLY A 106 13.40 -2.71 -7.54
N TRP A 107 13.40 -4.00 -7.19
CA TRP A 107 12.33 -4.72 -6.50
C TRP A 107 11.01 -4.76 -7.28
N LEU A 108 11.09 -4.75 -8.61
CA LEU A 108 9.97 -5.10 -9.48
C LEU A 108 10.14 -6.53 -9.99
N PRO A 109 9.07 -7.32 -10.10
CA PRO A 109 9.13 -8.60 -10.79
C PRO A 109 9.31 -8.39 -12.29
N ASP A 110 10.07 -9.26 -12.91
CA ASP A 110 10.18 -9.33 -14.36
C ASP A 110 8.95 -10.06 -14.91
N LEU A 111 7.99 -9.31 -15.45
CA LEU A 111 6.74 -9.85 -15.98
C LEU A 111 6.95 -10.65 -17.26
N ASP A 112 8.00 -10.34 -18.04
CA ASP A 112 8.34 -11.06 -19.27
C ASP A 112 8.97 -12.43 -18.99
N ALA A 113 9.58 -12.61 -17.83
CA ALA A 113 10.15 -13.88 -17.39
C ALA A 113 9.10 -14.89 -16.88
N VAL A 114 7.83 -14.46 -16.73
CA VAL A 114 6.77 -15.34 -16.23
C VAL A 114 6.20 -16.17 -17.38
N ASP A 115 6.15 -17.50 -17.18
CA ASP A 115 5.62 -18.42 -18.18
C ASP A 115 4.16 -18.10 -18.54
N GLU A 116 3.83 -18.17 -19.82
CA GLU A 116 2.49 -17.86 -20.33
C GLU A 116 1.40 -18.73 -19.70
N SER A 117 1.71 -19.96 -19.32
CA SER A 117 0.77 -20.87 -18.64
C SER A 117 0.33 -20.33 -17.29
N VAL A 118 1.17 -19.54 -16.61
CA VAL A 118 0.82 -18.84 -15.37
C VAL A 118 -0.23 -17.79 -15.65
N TRP A 119 -0.01 -16.92 -16.64
CA TRP A 119 -0.95 -15.88 -17.02
C TRP A 119 -2.33 -16.43 -17.42
N ARG A 120 -2.36 -17.55 -18.13
CA ARG A 120 -3.61 -18.19 -18.61
C ARG A 120 -4.51 -18.70 -17.48
N ARG A 121 -3.97 -19.00 -16.32
CA ARG A 121 -4.73 -19.53 -15.17
C ARG A 121 -4.85 -18.52 -14.02
N LEU A 122 -4.21 -17.34 -14.16
CA LEU A 122 -4.21 -16.33 -13.12
C LEU A 122 -5.60 -15.72 -12.95
N ARG A 123 -6.05 -15.62 -11.72
CA ARG A 123 -7.30 -14.94 -11.38
C ARG A 123 -7.07 -13.50 -10.98
N MET A 124 -6.01 -13.26 -10.21
CA MET A 124 -5.70 -11.94 -9.65
C MET A 124 -4.19 -11.71 -9.57
N LEU A 125 -3.74 -10.54 -10.03
CA LEU A 125 -2.40 -10.01 -9.80
C LEU A 125 -2.47 -8.88 -8.79
N ILE A 126 -1.75 -9.01 -7.66
CA ILE A 126 -1.65 -7.92 -6.66
C ILE A 126 -0.35 -7.16 -6.88
N LEU A 127 -0.46 -5.86 -7.08
CA LEU A 127 0.65 -4.91 -7.16
C LEU A 127 0.59 -3.97 -5.95
N ASN A 128 1.74 -3.58 -5.42
CA ASN A 128 1.84 -2.64 -4.31
C ASN A 128 3.04 -1.72 -4.53
N TYR A 129 2.78 -0.53 -5.05
CA TYR A 129 3.80 0.49 -5.31
C TYR A 129 3.27 1.89 -4.97
N PRO A 130 3.94 2.68 -4.07
CA PRO A 130 5.19 2.33 -3.36
C PRO A 130 5.05 1.07 -2.51
N ASN A 131 6.09 0.22 -2.55
CA ASN A 131 6.03 -1.14 -2.01
C ASN A 131 6.29 -1.19 -0.49
N ASN A 132 5.63 -2.10 0.18
CA ASN A 132 5.98 -2.58 1.50
C ASN A 132 6.43 -4.05 1.37
N PRO A 133 7.73 -4.39 1.66
CA PRO A 133 8.63 -3.68 2.58
C PRO A 133 9.67 -2.75 1.96
N THR A 134 9.89 -2.80 0.65
CA THR A 134 11.11 -2.28 0.01
C THR A 134 11.11 -0.76 -0.17
N GLY A 135 9.93 -0.14 -0.31
CA GLY A 135 9.79 1.26 -0.72
C GLY A 135 10.03 1.50 -2.22
N ALA A 136 10.10 0.44 -3.01
CA ALA A 136 10.22 0.52 -4.46
C ALA A 136 9.00 1.21 -5.08
N GLN A 137 9.21 1.88 -6.21
CA GLN A 137 8.16 2.48 -7.04
C GLN A 137 8.17 1.85 -8.43
N ALA A 138 6.99 1.71 -9.03
CA ALA A 138 6.86 1.19 -10.39
C ALA A 138 6.69 2.35 -11.38
N PRO A 139 7.41 2.36 -12.51
CA PRO A 139 7.21 3.32 -13.58
C PRO A 139 5.90 3.04 -14.34
N ALA A 140 5.41 4.03 -15.07
CA ALA A 140 4.19 3.89 -15.89
C ALA A 140 4.27 2.69 -16.87
N SER A 141 5.43 2.47 -17.49
CA SER A 141 5.66 1.35 -18.41
C SER A 141 5.44 -0.03 -17.78
N PHE A 142 5.75 -0.19 -16.50
CA PHE A 142 5.46 -1.43 -15.77
C PHE A 142 3.95 -1.67 -15.66
N PHE A 143 3.19 -0.62 -15.32
CA PHE A 143 1.74 -0.72 -15.25
C PHE A 143 1.08 -0.90 -16.63
N GLU A 144 1.60 -0.23 -17.65
CA GLU A 144 1.16 -0.42 -19.04
C GLU A 144 1.29 -1.90 -19.45
N HIS A 145 2.46 -2.50 -19.20
CA HIS A 145 2.70 -3.90 -19.49
C HIS A 145 1.78 -4.85 -18.68
N ALA A 146 1.61 -4.59 -17.37
CA ALA A 146 0.69 -5.38 -16.55
C ALA A 146 -0.77 -5.30 -17.05
N VAL A 147 -1.22 -4.12 -17.47
CA VAL A 147 -2.56 -3.92 -18.06
C VAL A 147 -2.72 -4.65 -19.39
N GLU A 148 -1.68 -4.65 -20.26
CA GLU A 148 -1.70 -5.42 -21.49
C GLU A 148 -1.83 -6.92 -21.24
N LEU A 149 -1.07 -7.45 -20.27
CA LEU A 149 -1.17 -8.86 -19.85
C LEU A 149 -2.56 -9.18 -19.30
N ALA A 150 -3.11 -8.31 -18.44
CA ALA A 150 -4.44 -8.50 -17.88
C ALA A 150 -5.54 -8.52 -18.94
N LYS A 151 -5.47 -7.63 -19.94
CA LYS A 151 -6.39 -7.63 -21.09
C LYS A 151 -6.25 -8.89 -21.95
N ARG A 152 -5.02 -9.35 -22.18
CA ARG A 152 -4.72 -10.53 -23.00
C ARG A 152 -5.19 -11.83 -22.38
N TYR A 153 -5.00 -12.00 -21.08
CA TYR A 153 -5.23 -13.27 -20.38
C TYR A 153 -6.48 -13.28 -19.47
N GLY A 154 -7.13 -12.13 -19.25
CA GLY A 154 -8.41 -12.04 -18.57
C GLY A 154 -8.35 -12.10 -17.05
N PHE A 155 -7.22 -11.80 -16.41
CA PHE A 155 -7.12 -11.67 -14.96
C PHE A 155 -7.36 -10.22 -14.49
N LEU A 156 -7.66 -10.05 -13.21
CA LEU A 156 -7.82 -8.73 -12.59
C LEU A 156 -6.53 -8.28 -11.90
N ILE A 157 -6.18 -7.00 -12.06
CA ILE A 157 -5.12 -6.37 -11.26
C ILE A 157 -5.75 -5.68 -10.04
N VAL A 158 -5.21 -5.96 -8.86
CA VAL A 158 -5.49 -5.22 -7.63
C VAL A 158 -4.24 -4.44 -7.26
N HIS A 159 -4.29 -3.11 -7.38
CA HIS A 159 -3.20 -2.25 -6.96
C HIS A 159 -3.44 -1.74 -5.54
N ASP A 160 -2.69 -2.25 -4.57
CA ASP A 160 -2.65 -1.71 -3.20
C ASP A 160 -1.84 -0.41 -3.20
N PHE A 161 -2.56 0.71 -3.27
CA PHE A 161 -2.01 2.06 -3.40
C PHE A 161 -1.96 2.80 -2.04
N ALA A 162 -1.76 2.06 -0.96
CA ALA A 162 -1.82 2.57 0.40
C ALA A 162 -0.72 3.58 0.76
N TYR A 163 0.38 3.65 0.00
CA TYR A 163 1.52 4.53 0.26
C TYR A 163 1.61 5.72 -0.72
N THR A 164 0.57 5.97 -1.48
CA THR A 164 0.49 7.15 -2.35
C THR A 164 0.69 8.44 -1.55
N GLY A 165 1.29 9.45 -2.15
CA GLY A 165 1.64 10.72 -1.50
C GLY A 165 2.90 10.68 -0.63
N LEU A 166 3.53 9.51 -0.39
CA LEU A 166 4.69 9.37 0.49
C LEU A 166 5.97 9.00 -0.28
N GLY A 167 6.31 9.76 -1.29
CA GLY A 167 7.51 9.57 -2.10
C GLY A 167 7.78 10.77 -2.99
N VAL A 168 8.69 10.62 -3.95
CA VAL A 168 8.94 11.64 -4.96
C VAL A 168 7.71 11.73 -5.87
N SER A 169 7.07 12.89 -5.91
CA SER A 169 5.72 13.07 -6.46
C SER A 169 5.61 12.72 -7.96
N ASP A 170 6.64 13.01 -8.74
CA ASP A 170 6.70 12.72 -10.18
C ASP A 170 6.89 11.24 -10.53
N GLN A 171 7.20 10.40 -9.54
CA GLN A 171 7.38 8.96 -9.71
C GLN A 171 6.19 8.13 -9.20
N GLN A 172 5.20 8.76 -8.56
CA GLN A 172 4.04 8.05 -8.03
C GLN A 172 2.93 7.99 -9.07
N VAL A 173 2.86 6.86 -9.75
CA VAL A 173 1.89 6.62 -10.83
C VAL A 173 0.71 5.83 -10.30
N SER A 174 -0.51 6.36 -10.48
CA SER A 174 -1.72 5.56 -10.33
C SER A 174 -1.83 4.59 -11.51
N LEU A 175 -2.13 3.33 -11.24
CA LEU A 175 -2.42 2.35 -12.30
C LEU A 175 -3.55 2.83 -13.22
N LEU A 176 -4.51 3.55 -12.67
CA LEU A 176 -5.67 4.04 -13.42
C LEU A 176 -5.35 5.15 -14.44
N THR A 177 -4.10 5.69 -14.43
CA THR A 177 -3.64 6.60 -15.51
C THR A 177 -3.37 5.87 -16.82
N VAL A 178 -3.18 4.55 -16.78
CA VAL A 178 -2.95 3.74 -17.98
C VAL A 178 -4.26 3.58 -18.75
N PRO A 179 -4.29 3.87 -20.06
CA PRO A 179 -5.50 3.77 -20.87
C PRO A 179 -6.17 2.38 -20.82
N GLY A 180 -7.43 2.36 -20.38
CA GLY A 180 -8.22 1.14 -20.22
C GLY A 180 -7.83 0.26 -19.03
N ALA A 181 -7.03 0.76 -18.09
CA ALA A 181 -6.74 0.05 -16.85
C ALA A 181 -8.01 -0.19 -16.01
N SER A 182 -8.93 0.77 -15.98
CA SER A 182 -10.20 0.62 -15.25
C SER A 182 -11.08 -0.53 -15.72
N ASP A 183 -10.82 -1.10 -16.91
CA ASP A 183 -11.56 -2.26 -17.40
C ASP A 183 -11.05 -3.57 -16.76
N VAL A 184 -9.79 -3.62 -16.35
CA VAL A 184 -9.12 -4.83 -15.88
C VAL A 184 -8.47 -4.66 -14.49
N SER A 185 -8.76 -3.55 -13.79
CA SER A 185 -8.14 -3.32 -12.50
C SER A 185 -8.99 -2.55 -11.50
N VAL A 186 -8.60 -2.67 -10.24
CA VAL A 186 -9.02 -1.79 -9.15
C VAL A 186 -7.80 -1.30 -8.37
N GLU A 187 -7.88 -0.08 -7.85
CA GLU A 187 -6.95 0.46 -6.86
C GLU A 187 -7.59 0.51 -5.48
N VAL A 188 -6.80 0.19 -4.47
CA VAL A 188 -7.19 0.27 -3.06
C VAL A 188 -6.45 1.43 -2.42
N GLY A 189 -7.15 2.56 -2.29
CA GLY A 189 -6.62 3.78 -1.66
C GLY A 189 -6.81 3.77 -0.15
N SER A 190 -5.94 4.47 0.57
CA SER A 190 -6.00 4.56 2.03
C SER A 190 -5.60 5.95 2.53
N LEU A 191 -6.39 6.49 3.47
CA LEU A 191 -6.06 7.73 4.16
C LEU A 191 -5.02 7.50 5.28
N SER A 192 -4.75 6.23 5.60
CA SER A 192 -3.89 5.83 6.73
C SER A 192 -2.49 6.43 6.68
N LYS A 193 -1.88 6.50 5.50
CA LYS A 193 -0.48 6.91 5.35
C LYS A 193 -0.38 8.34 4.84
N MET A 194 -1.05 8.69 3.75
CA MET A 194 -0.93 10.02 3.15
C MET A 194 -1.45 11.15 4.04
N TYR A 195 -2.40 10.89 4.96
CA TYR A 195 -2.92 11.89 5.90
C TYR A 195 -2.61 11.59 7.37
N ALA A 196 -1.75 10.58 7.64
CA ALA A 196 -1.46 10.10 8.99
C ALA A 196 -2.72 9.71 9.79
N MET A 197 -3.69 9.09 9.13
CA MET A 197 -4.99 8.71 9.68
C MET A 197 -5.12 7.19 9.88
N ALA A 198 -4.03 6.49 10.22
CA ALA A 198 -4.03 5.02 10.30
C ALA A 198 -5.06 4.46 11.29
N GLY A 199 -5.24 5.10 12.45
CA GLY A 199 -6.23 4.70 13.47
C GLY A 199 -7.68 5.05 13.11
N TRP A 200 -7.90 5.86 12.08
CA TRP A 200 -9.23 6.30 11.67
C TRP A 200 -9.98 5.29 10.81
N ARG A 201 -9.24 4.35 10.23
CA ARG A 201 -9.82 3.27 9.43
C ARG A 201 -10.66 3.77 8.25
N ALA A 202 -10.08 4.58 7.37
CA ALA A 202 -10.72 5.06 6.15
C ALA A 202 -9.87 4.78 4.91
N GLY A 203 -10.55 4.34 3.86
CA GLY A 203 -10.00 4.08 2.54
C GLY A 203 -11.13 3.94 1.52
N PHE A 204 -10.77 3.60 0.32
CA PHE A 204 -11.71 3.36 -0.77
C PHE A 204 -11.14 2.35 -1.77
N VAL A 205 -12.03 1.68 -2.49
CA VAL A 205 -11.71 0.88 -3.68
C VAL A 205 -12.27 1.59 -4.90
N THR A 206 -11.48 1.68 -5.97
CA THR A 206 -11.88 2.36 -7.19
C THR A 206 -11.37 1.62 -8.44
N GLY A 207 -12.03 1.80 -9.58
CA GLY A 207 -11.63 1.24 -10.86
C GLY A 207 -12.76 0.51 -11.59
N ASN A 208 -12.62 -0.80 -11.79
CA ASN A 208 -13.58 -1.61 -12.54
C ASN A 208 -14.97 -1.57 -11.91
N ARG A 209 -15.97 -1.18 -12.70
CA ARG A 209 -17.36 -0.97 -12.25
C ARG A 209 -18.02 -2.24 -11.74
N ASP A 210 -17.78 -3.36 -12.41
CA ASP A 210 -18.41 -4.63 -12.06
C ASP A 210 -17.83 -5.18 -10.76
N VAL A 211 -16.52 -5.03 -10.55
CA VAL A 211 -15.84 -5.40 -9.31
C VAL A 211 -16.34 -4.52 -8.16
N VAL A 212 -16.43 -3.21 -8.36
CA VAL A 212 -16.97 -2.27 -7.37
C VAL A 212 -18.43 -2.60 -7.04
N ALA A 213 -19.25 -2.93 -8.03
CA ALA A 213 -20.66 -3.31 -7.80
C ALA A 213 -20.79 -4.59 -6.96
N ARG A 214 -19.95 -5.61 -7.23
CA ARG A 214 -19.90 -6.84 -6.44
C ARG A 214 -19.42 -6.60 -5.01
N LEU A 215 -18.40 -5.74 -4.85
CA LEU A 215 -17.89 -5.37 -3.54
C LEU A 215 -18.94 -4.64 -2.70
N LYS A 216 -19.71 -3.71 -3.30
CA LYS A 216 -20.86 -3.05 -2.67
C LYS A 216 -21.88 -4.07 -2.17
N GLN A 217 -22.25 -5.04 -3.01
CA GLN A 217 -23.19 -6.09 -2.64
C GLN A 217 -22.68 -6.95 -1.49
N TYR A 218 -21.41 -7.32 -1.50
CA TYR A 218 -20.76 -8.08 -0.42
C TYR A 218 -20.81 -7.32 0.91
N HIS A 219 -20.31 -6.08 0.94
CA HIS A 219 -20.31 -5.27 2.17
C HIS A 219 -21.71 -4.95 2.68
N TYR A 220 -22.69 -4.76 1.78
CA TYR A 220 -24.09 -4.60 2.18
C TYR A 220 -24.61 -5.80 2.98
N GLN A 221 -24.23 -7.03 2.61
CA GLN A 221 -24.60 -8.24 3.32
C GLN A 221 -23.79 -8.45 4.61
N MET A 222 -22.54 -8.02 4.63
CA MET A 222 -21.67 -8.17 5.80
C MET A 222 -21.88 -7.08 6.86
N GLY A 223 -22.63 -6.02 6.55
CA GLY A 223 -22.91 -4.91 7.46
C GLY A 223 -21.70 -4.02 7.77
N SER A 224 -20.61 -4.12 7.01
CA SER A 224 -19.43 -3.28 7.17
C SER A 224 -19.65 -1.92 6.52
N MET A 225 -19.35 -0.84 7.24
CA MET A 225 -19.44 0.53 6.73
C MET A 225 -18.52 1.49 7.48
N VAL A 226 -17.90 2.38 6.76
CA VAL A 226 -17.05 3.41 7.37
C VAL A 226 -17.90 4.40 8.16
N THR A 227 -17.53 4.67 9.40
CA THR A 227 -18.23 5.62 10.29
C THR A 227 -18.39 6.99 9.62
N GLY A 228 -19.59 7.60 9.73
CA GLY A 228 -19.92 8.83 9.03
C GLY A 228 -19.00 10.01 9.35
N MET A 229 -18.66 10.24 10.60
CA MET A 229 -17.74 11.30 11.01
C MET A 229 -16.32 11.13 10.43
N ILE A 230 -15.89 9.90 10.25
CA ILE A 230 -14.60 9.57 9.64
C ILE A 230 -14.62 9.90 8.15
N GLN A 231 -15.73 9.60 7.47
CA GLN A 231 -15.92 9.94 6.07
C GLN A 231 -15.98 11.46 5.86
N ASP A 232 -16.62 12.22 6.75
CA ASP A 232 -16.64 13.69 6.68
C ASP A 232 -15.24 14.28 6.79
N ALA A 233 -14.46 13.82 7.76
CA ALA A 233 -13.07 14.23 7.91
C ALA A 233 -12.18 13.80 6.73
N GLY A 234 -12.42 12.61 6.19
CA GLY A 234 -11.75 12.09 5.00
C GLY A 234 -12.06 12.91 3.74
N ALA A 235 -13.32 13.32 3.57
CA ALA A 235 -13.72 14.16 2.44
C ALA A 235 -12.99 15.51 2.44
N VAL A 236 -12.85 16.14 3.62
CA VAL A 236 -12.10 17.40 3.74
C VAL A 236 -10.61 17.19 3.48
N ALA A 237 -10.03 16.08 3.95
CA ALA A 237 -8.63 15.75 3.67
C ALA A 237 -8.37 15.58 2.17
N LEU A 238 -9.22 14.81 1.47
CA LEU A 238 -9.10 14.57 0.02
C LEU A 238 -9.31 15.82 -0.84
N ASN A 239 -10.19 16.72 -0.41
CA ASN A 239 -10.44 18.00 -1.09
C ASN A 239 -9.46 19.13 -0.70
N SER A 240 -8.53 18.89 0.24
CA SER A 240 -7.53 19.90 0.62
C SER A 240 -6.57 20.21 -0.54
N ASP A 241 -5.77 21.25 -0.38
CA ASP A 241 -4.71 21.64 -1.33
C ASP A 241 -3.52 20.67 -1.37
N GLN A 242 -3.58 19.60 -0.61
CA GLN A 242 -2.54 18.54 -0.46
C GLN A 242 -1.22 19.02 0.16
N SER A 243 -1.09 20.27 0.58
CA SER A 243 0.13 20.80 1.24
C SER A 243 0.55 19.99 2.48
N CYS A 244 -0.43 19.43 3.20
CA CYS A 244 -0.17 18.54 4.35
C CYS A 244 0.43 17.20 3.94
N VAL A 245 0.13 16.70 2.74
CA VAL A 245 0.73 15.48 2.17
C VAL A 245 2.17 15.74 1.77
N ASP A 246 2.42 16.88 1.09
CA ASP A 246 3.78 17.31 0.70
C ASP A 246 4.68 17.54 1.92
N GLU A 247 4.14 18.13 2.99
CA GLU A 247 4.88 18.29 4.24
C GLU A 247 5.24 16.95 4.86
N LEU A 248 4.28 16.01 4.88
CA LEU A 248 4.48 14.66 5.40
C LEU A 248 5.51 13.89 4.57
N ALA A 249 5.44 13.98 3.24
CA ALA A 249 6.41 13.38 2.33
C ALA A 249 7.83 13.90 2.57
N ARG A 250 7.99 15.24 2.70
CA ARG A 250 9.29 15.87 3.03
C ARG A 250 9.81 15.39 4.39
N ARG A 251 8.95 15.26 5.38
CA ARG A 251 9.32 14.72 6.71
C ARG A 251 9.83 13.28 6.61
N TYR A 252 9.15 12.41 5.86
CA TYR A 252 9.62 11.03 5.66
C TYR A 252 10.90 10.96 4.82
N ALA A 253 11.08 11.84 3.85
CA ALA A 253 12.33 11.95 3.11
C ALA A 253 13.51 12.31 4.03
N GLY A 254 13.35 13.31 4.91
CA GLY A 254 14.37 13.65 5.92
C GLY A 254 14.67 12.51 6.88
N ARG A 255 13.64 11.80 7.36
CA ARG A 255 13.81 10.61 8.22
C ARG A 255 14.51 9.45 7.50
N ARG A 256 14.21 9.27 6.23
CA ARG A 256 14.86 8.26 5.39
C ARG A 256 16.35 8.58 5.23
N GLU A 257 16.70 9.83 4.98
CA GLU A 257 18.09 10.27 4.88
C GLU A 257 18.86 10.01 6.18
N ILE A 258 18.26 10.27 7.35
CA ILE A 258 18.88 9.98 8.65
C ILE A 258 19.18 8.48 8.78
N VAL A 259 18.21 7.60 8.50
CA VAL A 259 18.37 6.17 8.72
C VAL A 259 19.19 5.53 7.60
N ALA A 260 18.82 5.74 6.35
CA ALA A 260 19.50 5.14 5.21
C ALA A 260 20.94 5.68 5.05
N GLY A 261 21.13 7.00 5.19
CA GLY A 261 22.46 7.62 5.16
C GLY A 261 23.34 7.12 6.30
N GLY A 262 22.74 7.04 7.53
CA GLY A 262 23.44 6.48 8.69
C GLY A 262 23.87 5.03 8.48
N LEU A 263 22.98 4.16 8.00
CA LEU A 263 23.32 2.76 7.71
C LEU A 263 24.37 2.61 6.61
N ARG A 264 24.28 3.40 5.54
CA ARG A 264 25.31 3.41 4.46
C ARG A 264 26.67 3.85 5.00
N SER A 265 26.72 4.83 5.89
CA SER A 265 27.99 5.26 6.52
C SER A 265 28.63 4.19 7.39
N LEU A 266 27.84 3.22 7.86
CA LEU A 266 28.30 2.02 8.58
C LEU A 266 28.65 0.85 7.65
N GLY A 267 28.54 1.03 6.33
CA GLY A 267 28.89 0.01 5.35
C GLY A 267 27.76 -0.95 4.96
N PHE A 268 26.52 -0.71 5.41
CA PHE A 268 25.39 -1.54 5.02
C PHE A 268 24.93 -1.26 3.58
N ASP A 269 24.54 -2.32 2.88
CA ASP A 269 23.86 -2.24 1.60
C ASP A 269 22.39 -1.85 1.84
N VAL A 270 22.02 -0.62 1.49
CA VAL A 270 20.69 -0.04 1.71
C VAL A 270 20.04 0.25 0.38
N PHE A 271 18.87 -0.33 0.12
CA PHE A 271 18.11 -0.03 -1.08
C PHE A 271 17.72 1.46 -1.12
N ASP A 272 17.94 2.08 -2.27
CA ASP A 272 17.62 3.50 -2.47
C ASP A 272 16.15 3.66 -2.82
N SER A 273 15.30 3.62 -1.78
CA SER A 273 13.86 3.74 -1.95
C SER A 273 13.45 5.20 -2.14
N ALA A 274 12.64 5.46 -3.17
CA ALA A 274 12.08 6.78 -3.44
C ALA A 274 10.73 7.02 -2.72
N GLY A 275 10.16 6.02 -2.03
CA GLY A 275 8.83 6.12 -1.42
C GLY A 275 8.63 5.35 -0.13
N GLY A 276 7.42 5.48 0.42
CA GLY A 276 7.00 4.76 1.62
C GLY A 276 7.59 5.29 2.93
N ILE A 277 7.42 4.50 3.97
CA ILE A 277 7.76 4.85 5.36
C ILE A 277 8.76 3.85 5.96
N TYR A 278 9.54 3.18 5.12
CA TYR A 278 10.48 2.14 5.52
C TYR A 278 11.85 2.37 4.91
N VAL A 279 12.87 1.79 5.54
CA VAL A 279 14.19 1.56 5.00
C VAL A 279 14.40 0.05 4.92
N TRP A 280 14.84 -0.42 3.74
CA TRP A 280 15.11 -1.81 3.43
C TRP A 280 16.59 -1.98 3.19
N PHE A 281 17.26 -2.79 4.01
CA PHE A 281 18.71 -2.93 3.96
C PHE A 281 19.14 -4.38 4.20
N LYS A 282 20.26 -4.74 3.61
CA LYS A 282 20.77 -6.09 3.64
C LYS A 282 21.57 -6.36 4.92
N ALA A 283 21.41 -7.54 5.47
CA ALA A 283 22.25 -8.03 6.55
C ALA A 283 23.72 -8.15 6.09
N PRO A 284 24.70 -8.02 6.99
CA PRO A 284 26.10 -8.23 6.66
C PRO A 284 26.37 -9.59 6.06
N GLU A 285 27.47 -9.73 5.33
CA GLU A 285 27.90 -11.00 4.75
C GLU A 285 28.03 -12.08 5.84
N GLY A 286 27.51 -13.26 5.55
CA GLY A 286 27.48 -14.39 6.50
C GLY A 286 26.34 -14.36 7.52
N TRP A 287 25.47 -13.33 7.47
CA TRP A 287 24.27 -13.24 8.31
C TRP A 287 23.00 -13.45 7.47
N SER A 288 22.02 -14.17 8.03
CA SER A 288 20.66 -14.10 7.53
C SER A 288 19.97 -12.85 8.09
N GLY A 289 18.95 -12.33 7.38
CA GLY A 289 18.13 -11.22 7.88
C GLY A 289 17.49 -11.50 9.23
N GLN A 290 17.08 -12.76 9.49
CA GLN A 290 16.54 -13.16 10.79
C GLN A 290 17.59 -13.02 11.91
N ARG A 291 18.74 -13.68 11.76
CA ARG A 291 19.81 -13.62 12.76
C ARG A 291 20.27 -12.18 13.03
N PHE A 292 20.32 -11.36 11.97
CA PHE A 292 20.73 -9.97 12.10
C PHE A 292 19.65 -9.11 12.78
N ALA A 293 18.37 -9.32 12.48
CA ALA A 293 17.27 -8.66 13.17
C ALA A 293 17.23 -8.98 14.66
N ASP A 294 17.49 -10.25 15.04
CA ASP A 294 17.58 -10.67 16.42
C ASP A 294 18.77 -9.97 17.14
N ALA A 295 19.93 -9.90 16.50
CA ALA A 295 21.09 -9.19 17.05
C ALA A 295 20.88 -7.68 17.18
N LEU A 296 20.21 -7.05 16.22
CA LEU A 296 19.79 -5.64 16.31
C LEU A 296 18.91 -5.40 17.54
N LEU A 297 18.00 -6.33 17.83
CA LEU A 297 17.12 -6.23 18.99
C LEU A 297 17.90 -6.44 20.29
N ASP A 298 18.67 -7.52 20.38
CA ASP A 298 19.31 -7.96 21.61
C ASP A 298 20.49 -7.05 22.01
N VAL A 299 21.31 -6.63 21.04
CA VAL A 299 22.54 -5.87 21.29
C VAL A 299 22.31 -4.36 21.13
N ALA A 300 21.75 -3.94 19.99
CA ALA A 300 21.52 -2.52 19.72
C ALA A 300 20.20 -1.99 20.31
N GLN A 301 19.29 -2.86 20.78
CA GLN A 301 17.94 -2.51 21.21
C GLN A 301 17.16 -1.73 20.15
N VAL A 302 17.34 -2.13 18.90
CA VAL A 302 16.64 -1.61 17.72
C VAL A 302 15.80 -2.72 17.11
N ALA A 303 14.47 -2.58 17.18
CA ALA A 303 13.55 -3.55 16.62
C ALA A 303 13.30 -3.27 15.13
N GLY A 304 13.51 -4.28 14.30
CA GLY A 304 13.15 -4.29 12.88
C GLY A 304 12.77 -5.71 12.45
N PRO A 305 11.63 -5.91 11.78
CA PRO A 305 11.27 -7.24 11.31
C PRO A 305 12.28 -7.74 10.28
N PRO A 306 12.68 -9.02 10.37
CA PRO A 306 13.48 -9.66 9.34
C PRO A 306 12.71 -9.76 8.03
N GLY A 307 13.41 -9.77 6.92
CA GLY A 307 12.79 -9.83 5.60
C GLY A 307 12.01 -11.10 5.33
N THR A 308 12.28 -12.18 6.07
CA THR A 308 11.49 -13.42 6.03
C THR A 308 10.03 -13.23 6.42
N CYS A 309 9.69 -12.19 7.18
CA CYS A 309 8.31 -11.80 7.46
C CYS A 309 7.56 -11.33 6.20
N PHE A 310 8.28 -11.03 5.11
CA PHE A 310 7.74 -10.49 3.87
C PHE A 310 7.93 -11.45 2.68
N GLY A 311 8.27 -12.71 2.94
CA GLY A 311 8.53 -13.72 1.91
C GLY A 311 9.99 -14.17 1.87
N HIS A 312 10.23 -15.20 1.04
CA HIS A 312 11.56 -15.80 0.92
C HIS A 312 12.57 -14.88 0.21
N GLY A 313 12.10 -14.06 -0.73
CA GLY A 313 12.93 -13.07 -1.43
C GLY A 313 13.57 -12.04 -0.50
N GLY A 314 12.99 -11.83 0.68
CA GLY A 314 13.52 -10.95 1.71
C GLY A 314 14.49 -11.57 2.71
N LYS A 315 14.87 -12.85 2.59
CA LYS A 315 15.56 -13.65 3.63
C LYS A 315 16.85 -13.02 4.19
N ASP A 316 17.55 -12.25 3.38
CA ASP A 316 18.84 -11.62 3.74
C ASP A 316 18.68 -10.13 4.09
N TRP A 317 17.46 -9.64 4.21
CA TRP A 317 17.15 -8.23 4.41
C TRP A 317 16.45 -7.98 5.74
N VAL A 318 16.46 -6.71 6.16
CA VAL A 318 15.77 -6.21 7.35
C VAL A 318 15.03 -4.93 6.99
N ARG A 319 13.83 -4.72 7.57
CA ARG A 319 13.05 -3.50 7.40
C ARG A 319 13.09 -2.63 8.65
N LEU A 320 13.48 -1.37 8.54
CA LEU A 320 13.30 -0.38 9.60
C LEU A 320 12.16 0.59 9.26
N SER A 321 11.44 0.99 10.29
CA SER A 321 10.31 1.94 10.19
C SER A 321 10.77 3.37 10.47
N LEU A 322 10.25 4.34 9.69
CA LEU A 322 10.51 5.77 9.83
C LEU A 322 9.46 6.51 10.69
N LEU A 323 8.65 5.79 11.45
CA LEU A 323 7.52 6.36 12.21
C LEU A 323 7.93 7.14 13.47
N LYS A 324 9.13 6.96 13.95
CA LYS A 324 9.65 7.65 15.13
C LYS A 324 10.19 9.04 14.80
N ASP A 325 10.32 9.88 15.83
CA ASP A 325 10.92 11.21 15.69
C ASP A 325 12.40 11.12 15.30
N GLU A 326 12.91 12.15 14.64
CA GLU A 326 14.27 12.18 14.11
C GLU A 326 15.34 11.94 15.18
N SER A 327 15.13 12.43 16.41
CA SER A 327 16.04 12.19 17.55
C SER A 327 16.17 10.70 17.87
N LEU A 328 15.04 9.98 17.89
CA LEU A 328 15.02 8.54 18.13
C LEU A 328 15.60 7.74 16.96
N LEU A 329 15.39 8.22 15.72
CA LEU A 329 15.98 7.60 14.53
C LEU A 329 17.51 7.76 14.51
N ARG A 330 18.03 8.94 14.87
CA ARG A 330 19.49 9.17 15.05
C ARG A 330 20.05 8.30 16.16
N GLU A 331 19.32 8.17 17.27
CA GLU A 331 19.72 7.31 18.38
C GLU A 331 19.76 5.83 17.95
N ALA A 332 18.79 5.37 17.15
CA ALA A 332 18.81 4.01 16.62
C ALA A 332 20.06 3.75 15.75
N VAL A 333 20.41 4.67 14.86
CA VAL A 333 21.64 4.57 14.05
C VAL A 333 22.89 4.55 14.95
N ARG A 334 22.96 5.42 15.97
CA ARG A 334 24.08 5.46 16.93
C ARG A 334 24.22 4.12 17.68
N ARG A 335 23.09 3.51 18.09
CA ARG A 335 23.10 2.21 18.78
C ARG A 335 23.60 1.09 17.86
N ILE A 336 23.14 1.07 16.60
CA ILE A 336 23.63 0.10 15.61
C ILE A 336 25.14 0.26 15.42
N SER A 337 25.63 1.50 15.31
CA SER A 337 27.07 1.79 15.21
C SER A 337 27.87 1.28 16.42
N ALA A 338 27.34 1.44 17.62
CA ALA A 338 28.02 1.05 18.87
C ALA A 338 27.94 -0.46 19.13
N ALA A 339 27.08 -1.18 18.46
CA ALA A 339 26.87 -2.61 18.67
C ALA A 339 27.94 -3.49 17.97
N GLU A 340 28.73 -2.92 17.07
CA GLU A 340 29.79 -3.62 16.32
C GLU A 340 29.32 -4.94 15.69
N LEU A 341 28.12 -4.92 15.04
CA LEU A 341 27.43 -6.08 14.45
C LEU A 341 27.86 -6.34 13.00
#